data_dceb2573fa2f8815b8a6ed6e12561097
#
_entry.id   dceb2573fa2f8815b8a6ed6e12561097
#
_cell.length_a   1.000
_cell.length_b   1.000
_cell.length_c   1.000
_cell.angle_alpha   90.00
_cell.angle_beta   90.00
_cell.angle_gamma   90.00
#
_symmetry.space_group_name_H-M   'P 1'
#
loop_
_entity.id
_entity.type
_entity.pdbx_description
1 polymer ?
#
loop_
_entity_poly.entity_id
_entity_poly.type
_entity_poly.pdbx_seq_one_letter_code
_entity_poly.pdbx_strand_id
1 'polypeptide(L)'
;MMRSGAGVYRFGPFELDSSRHRLVRDGAPVTVPARHLDILTFLASNAGRVVSKDALIAAGWNDVAVSDNSIEQAISSLRRTLGNQPGGAAYIETLARQGYRFAAPVERSAARESDAALDAMLEPYRAFVDGRAALETLDRDAVTRARDAFAQALSAQPDYSSAHIGMANACVLAFEATRADEAPDVDALELAGHHAREGCRLDPVSGEAWSTLAFVLHRRGEAREAIAAARKAVTLDPDDWRHYLRLAFVSWGEERLRAARRVLTLYPRLALAYWFAATVFVARQAFDAALEELRPGCASQDAQRKQSGRFNAVGLHLLHGLVLAAQDADDGALDELASELAFEQEGQLYARECCANAWYALGAIRLRHGHRDEAAAAFHESLKRVPGHPLALVGLRAVASDASPSGTPRQDGNAVDVAVVRAAARALRGDHAGAAQLCAEALTHAEPGAAGWIVPVDPLLHVVAHRDVWAETLSILRDRAS
;
A
#
# COMPACT_ATOMS: atom_id res chain seq x y z
N MET A 1 -10.73 19.83 20.40
CA MET A 1 -11.22 18.98 19.29
C MET A 1 -12.71 18.77 19.50
N MET A 2 -13.59 19.37 18.69
CA MET A 2 -15.04 19.15 18.81
C MET A 2 -15.38 17.84 18.08
N ARG A 3 -15.80 16.83 18.82
CA ARG A 3 -16.21 15.54 18.31
C ARG A 3 -17.53 15.66 17.55
N SER A 4 -17.62 15.14 16.33
CA SER A 4 -18.87 14.96 15.60
C SER A 4 -19.76 13.98 16.39
N GLY A 5 -20.90 14.41 16.87
CA GLY A 5 -21.78 13.55 17.66
C GLY A 5 -22.66 12.69 16.75
N ALA A 6 -22.72 11.38 17.02
CA ALA A 6 -23.67 10.49 16.38
C ALA A 6 -25.11 10.99 16.59
N GLY A 7 -25.96 10.83 15.58
CA GLY A 7 -27.35 11.27 15.63
C GLY A 7 -28.00 11.21 14.24
N VAL A 8 -29.31 11.35 14.25
CA VAL A 8 -30.08 11.55 13.04
C VAL A 8 -30.18 13.06 12.79
N TYR A 9 -29.63 13.51 11.68
CA TYR A 9 -29.66 14.90 11.23
C TYR A 9 -30.71 15.05 10.13
N ARG A 10 -31.69 15.91 10.36
CA ARG A 10 -32.71 16.23 9.37
C ARG A 10 -32.51 17.63 8.78
N PHE A 11 -32.46 17.72 7.46
CA PHE A 11 -32.31 18.98 6.76
C PHE A 11 -33.02 18.92 5.40
N GLY A 12 -33.95 19.83 5.17
CA GLY A 12 -34.80 19.78 3.98
C GLY A 12 -35.51 18.42 3.84
N PRO A 13 -35.42 17.74 2.68
CA PRO A 13 -36.03 16.43 2.47
C PRO A 13 -35.12 15.27 2.94
N PHE A 14 -33.97 15.58 3.52
CA PHE A 14 -32.94 14.57 3.87
C PHE A 14 -33.01 14.21 5.33
N GLU A 15 -32.77 12.89 5.56
CA GLU A 15 -32.47 12.32 6.88
C GLU A 15 -31.13 11.59 6.78
N LEU A 16 -30.13 12.06 7.53
CA LEU A 16 -28.80 11.49 7.62
C LEU A 16 -28.64 10.78 8.95
N ASP A 17 -28.63 9.48 8.93
CA ASP A 17 -28.29 8.63 10.08
C ASP A 17 -26.79 8.36 10.09
N SER A 18 -26.06 9.07 10.95
CA SER A 18 -24.62 8.96 11.04
C SER A 18 -24.18 7.64 11.67
N SER A 19 -25.02 6.99 12.49
CA SER A 19 -24.72 5.70 13.11
C SER A 19 -24.82 4.54 12.13
N ARG A 20 -25.73 4.65 11.16
CA ARG A 20 -25.94 3.63 10.13
C ARG A 20 -25.31 3.99 8.78
N HIS A 21 -24.56 5.08 8.72
CA HIS A 21 -23.97 5.59 7.47
C HIS A 21 -25.00 5.61 6.33
N ARG A 22 -26.21 6.11 6.62
CA ARG A 22 -27.33 6.10 5.68
C ARG A 22 -27.86 7.51 5.46
N LEU A 23 -27.99 7.90 4.19
CA LEU A 23 -28.71 9.07 3.76
C LEU A 23 -30.03 8.65 3.11
N VAL A 24 -31.11 9.28 3.51
CA VAL A 24 -32.46 9.08 2.95
C VAL A 24 -32.97 10.42 2.46
N ARG A 25 -33.66 10.44 1.31
CA ARG A 25 -34.38 11.60 0.78
C ARG A 25 -35.84 11.23 0.59
N ASP A 26 -36.75 11.96 1.22
CA ASP A 26 -38.20 11.71 1.14
C ASP A 26 -38.56 10.23 1.42
N GLY A 27 -37.85 9.58 2.36
CA GLY A 27 -38.05 8.18 2.73
C GLY A 27 -37.32 7.17 1.82
N ALA A 28 -36.73 7.58 0.70
CA ALA A 28 -35.99 6.71 -0.21
C ALA A 28 -34.46 6.77 0.07
N PRO A 29 -33.74 5.63 0.09
CA PRO A 29 -32.31 5.62 0.31
C PRO A 29 -31.55 6.29 -0.83
N VAL A 30 -30.55 7.11 -0.48
CA VAL A 30 -29.65 7.79 -1.41
C VAL A 30 -28.27 7.16 -1.28
N THR A 31 -27.77 6.63 -2.39
CA THR A 31 -26.42 6.03 -2.41
C THR A 31 -25.36 7.12 -2.43
N VAL A 32 -24.52 7.13 -1.39
CA VAL A 32 -23.39 8.05 -1.22
C VAL A 32 -22.21 7.22 -0.72
N PRO A 33 -21.00 7.41 -1.27
CA PRO A 33 -19.80 6.74 -0.75
C PRO A 33 -19.60 7.01 0.75
N ALA A 34 -19.16 6.02 1.51
CA ALA A 34 -19.05 6.11 2.97
C ALA A 34 -18.25 7.35 3.42
N ARG A 35 -17.11 7.63 2.77
CA ARG A 35 -16.28 8.81 3.03
C ARG A 35 -17.03 10.14 2.84
N HIS A 36 -17.87 10.25 1.82
CA HIS A 36 -18.69 11.44 1.61
C HIS A 36 -19.76 11.57 2.68
N LEU A 37 -20.27 10.44 3.21
CA LEU A 37 -21.18 10.46 4.35
C LEU A 37 -20.49 10.95 5.63
N ASP A 38 -19.21 10.58 5.85
CA ASP A 38 -18.42 11.08 6.98
C ASP A 38 -18.26 12.60 6.91
N ILE A 39 -17.90 13.12 5.73
CA ILE A 39 -17.80 14.57 5.49
C ILE A 39 -19.16 15.24 5.69
N LEU A 40 -20.23 14.68 5.15
CA LEU A 40 -21.57 15.23 5.29
C LEU A 40 -22.02 15.24 6.75
N THR A 41 -21.75 14.16 7.47
CA THR A 41 -22.02 14.04 8.92
C THR A 41 -21.29 15.12 9.71
N PHE A 42 -19.99 15.30 9.41
CA PHE A 42 -19.19 16.32 10.08
C PHE A 42 -19.70 17.74 9.76
N LEU A 43 -20.04 18.01 8.51
CA LEU A 43 -20.63 19.31 8.10
C LEU A 43 -21.99 19.54 8.77
N ALA A 44 -22.88 18.55 8.75
CA ALA A 44 -24.22 18.66 9.35
C ALA A 44 -24.15 18.83 10.88
N SER A 45 -23.22 18.15 11.55
CA SER A 45 -23.01 18.32 13.01
C SER A 45 -22.47 19.70 13.38
N ASN A 46 -21.84 20.41 12.44
CA ASN A 46 -21.34 21.78 12.59
C ASN A 46 -22.14 22.79 11.78
N ALA A 47 -23.43 22.52 11.53
CA ALA A 47 -24.27 23.38 10.71
C ALA A 47 -24.22 24.85 11.17
N GLY A 48 -24.16 25.78 10.21
CA GLY A 48 -24.04 27.22 10.45
C GLY A 48 -22.60 27.68 10.77
N ARG A 49 -21.67 26.80 11.13
CA ARG A 49 -20.26 27.13 11.42
C ARG A 49 -19.38 26.90 10.21
N VAL A 50 -18.28 27.65 10.13
CA VAL A 50 -17.26 27.42 9.12
C VAL A 50 -16.34 26.29 9.57
N VAL A 51 -16.16 25.30 8.70
CA VAL A 51 -15.29 24.14 8.89
C VAL A 51 -14.10 24.29 7.97
N SER A 52 -12.88 24.22 8.51
CA SER A 52 -11.65 24.30 7.71
C SER A 52 -11.45 23.07 6.83
N LYS A 53 -10.66 23.20 5.77
CA LYS A 53 -10.28 22.09 4.91
C LYS A 53 -9.59 20.98 5.72
N ASP A 54 -8.68 21.32 6.65
CA ASP A 54 -7.96 20.38 7.49
C ASP A 54 -8.91 19.57 8.39
N ALA A 55 -9.93 20.21 8.95
CA ALA A 55 -10.96 19.52 9.73
C ALA A 55 -11.78 18.53 8.90
N LEU A 56 -12.03 18.84 7.62
CA LEU A 56 -12.71 17.92 6.70
C LEU A 56 -11.78 16.78 6.25
N ILE A 57 -10.47 17.04 6.10
CA ILE A 57 -9.47 15.99 5.87
C ILE A 57 -9.48 15.03 7.05
N ALA A 58 -9.38 15.56 8.27
CA ALA A 58 -9.41 14.73 9.48
C ALA A 58 -10.70 13.90 9.60
N ALA A 59 -11.85 14.45 9.18
CA ALA A 59 -13.13 13.75 9.23
C ALA A 59 -13.28 12.66 8.14
N GLY A 60 -12.87 12.93 6.92
CA GLY A 60 -13.07 12.02 5.78
C GLY A 60 -11.85 11.16 5.45
N TRP A 61 -10.63 11.59 5.80
CA TRP A 61 -9.37 10.95 5.42
C TRP A 61 -8.39 10.77 6.59
N ASN A 62 -8.79 11.08 7.83
CA ASN A 62 -7.97 10.95 9.05
C ASN A 62 -6.55 11.53 8.89
N ASP A 63 -6.44 12.80 8.50
CA ASP A 63 -5.17 13.49 8.28
C ASP A 63 -4.17 12.81 7.31
N VAL A 64 -4.60 11.81 6.55
CA VAL A 64 -3.79 11.34 5.42
C VAL A 64 -3.62 12.52 4.47
N ALA A 65 -2.38 12.78 4.05
CA ALA A 65 -2.09 13.85 3.12
C ALA A 65 -2.89 13.65 1.82
N VAL A 66 -3.97 14.39 1.68
CA VAL A 66 -4.79 14.48 0.47
C VAL A 66 -4.57 15.82 -0.18
N SER A 67 -4.64 15.85 -1.50
CA SER A 67 -4.65 17.13 -2.22
C SER A 67 -5.94 17.89 -1.91
N ASP A 68 -5.89 19.20 -1.94
CA ASP A 68 -7.07 20.08 -1.88
C ASP A 68 -8.15 19.66 -2.88
N ASN A 69 -7.74 19.10 -4.00
CA ASN A 69 -8.60 18.60 -5.07
C ASN A 69 -9.54 17.47 -4.61
N SER A 70 -9.08 16.57 -3.74
CA SER A 70 -9.91 15.46 -3.23
C SER A 70 -11.08 15.95 -2.36
N ILE A 71 -10.86 17.01 -1.56
CA ILE A 71 -11.94 17.64 -0.78
C ILE A 71 -12.94 18.34 -1.70
N GLU A 72 -12.42 19.12 -2.65
CA GLU A 72 -13.27 19.87 -3.58
C GLU A 72 -14.15 18.94 -4.40
N GLN A 73 -13.66 17.79 -4.76
CA GLN A 73 -14.44 16.76 -5.44
C GLN A 73 -15.46 16.09 -4.54
N ALA A 74 -15.11 15.73 -3.31
CA ALA A 74 -16.05 15.19 -2.35
C ALA A 74 -17.19 16.20 -2.10
N ILE A 75 -16.86 17.48 -1.91
CA ILE A 75 -17.86 18.56 -1.78
C ILE A 75 -18.70 18.73 -3.05
N SER A 76 -18.08 18.66 -4.23
CA SER A 76 -18.79 18.74 -5.52
C SER A 76 -19.77 17.57 -5.69
N SER A 77 -19.32 16.35 -5.33
CA SER A 77 -20.17 15.16 -5.34
C SER A 77 -21.34 15.30 -4.37
N LEU A 78 -21.10 15.73 -3.14
CA LEU A 78 -22.14 15.99 -2.14
C LEU A 78 -23.15 17.06 -2.63
N ARG A 79 -22.67 18.15 -3.21
CA ARG A 79 -23.56 19.18 -3.79
C ARG A 79 -24.46 18.63 -4.89
N ARG A 80 -23.92 17.79 -5.75
CA ARG A 80 -24.69 17.12 -6.81
C ARG A 80 -25.75 16.19 -6.22
N THR A 81 -25.42 15.45 -5.20
CA THR A 81 -26.34 14.52 -4.52
C THR A 81 -27.44 15.25 -3.76
N LEU A 82 -27.11 16.32 -3.03
CA LEU A 82 -28.03 17.06 -2.22
C LEU A 82 -28.91 18.05 -3.07
N GLY A 83 -28.39 18.56 -4.19
CA GLY A 83 -29.04 19.59 -4.98
C GLY A 83 -29.08 20.94 -4.24
N ASN A 84 -30.12 21.70 -4.48
CA ASN A 84 -30.38 23.00 -3.82
C ASN A 84 -31.50 22.88 -2.79
N GLN A 85 -31.43 23.75 -1.79
CA GLN A 85 -32.51 23.93 -0.80
C GLN A 85 -33.78 24.45 -1.46
N PRO A 86 -34.96 24.25 -0.84
CA PRO A 86 -36.16 24.98 -1.19
C PRO A 86 -35.90 26.50 -1.06
N GLY A 87 -35.80 27.22 -2.16
CA GLY A 87 -35.36 28.62 -2.21
C GLY A 87 -34.06 28.85 -2.99
N GLY A 88 -33.45 27.79 -3.54
CA GLY A 88 -32.35 27.85 -4.51
C GLY A 88 -30.96 27.96 -3.94
N ALA A 89 -30.77 28.11 -2.63
CA ALA A 89 -29.47 28.15 -1.99
C ALA A 89 -28.81 26.76 -1.94
N ALA A 90 -27.47 26.68 -1.97
CA ALA A 90 -26.75 25.43 -1.80
C ALA A 90 -26.77 24.95 -0.34
N TYR A 91 -26.80 23.63 -0.11
CA TYR A 91 -26.66 23.06 1.23
C TYR A 91 -25.26 23.29 1.80
N ILE A 92 -24.22 23.26 0.95
CA ILE A 92 -22.83 23.43 1.33
C ILE A 92 -22.28 24.67 0.61
N GLU A 93 -21.87 25.67 1.38
CA GLU A 93 -21.26 26.89 0.86
C GLU A 93 -19.74 26.81 0.95
N THR A 94 -19.03 27.47 0.02
CA THR A 94 -17.60 27.69 0.09
C THR A 94 -17.32 29.10 0.58
N LEU A 95 -16.55 29.24 1.66
CA LEU A 95 -16.04 30.53 2.12
C LEU A 95 -14.57 30.65 1.74
N ALA A 96 -14.29 31.60 0.84
CA ALA A 96 -12.94 31.79 0.30
C ALA A 96 -11.90 31.89 1.44
N ARG A 97 -10.86 31.09 1.34
CA ARG A 97 -9.73 30.99 2.30
C ARG A 97 -10.09 30.54 3.72
N GLN A 98 -11.33 30.21 4.02
CA GLN A 98 -11.77 29.79 5.36
C GLN A 98 -12.25 28.33 5.41
N GLY A 99 -12.83 27.81 4.33
CA GLY A 99 -13.32 26.43 4.26
C GLY A 99 -14.75 26.32 3.76
N TYR A 100 -15.54 25.45 4.40
CA TYR A 100 -16.90 25.14 4.00
C TYR A 100 -17.89 25.32 5.15
N ARG A 101 -19.13 25.63 4.84
CA ARG A 101 -20.23 25.76 5.81
C ARG A 101 -21.45 25.01 5.32
N PHE A 102 -22.07 24.24 6.22
CA PHE A 102 -23.39 23.67 5.97
C PHE A 102 -24.43 24.75 6.24
N ALA A 103 -25.05 25.25 5.20
CA ALA A 103 -25.88 26.47 5.26
C ALA A 103 -27.38 26.20 5.58
N ALA A 104 -27.81 24.94 5.43
CA ALA A 104 -29.18 24.59 5.77
C ALA A 104 -29.37 24.46 7.28
N PRO A 105 -30.56 24.83 7.80
CA PRO A 105 -30.90 24.49 9.18
C PRO A 105 -30.96 22.98 9.34
N VAL A 106 -30.31 22.47 10.43
CA VAL A 106 -30.26 21.07 10.76
C VAL A 106 -30.99 20.85 12.08
N GLU A 107 -32.02 20.05 12.04
CA GLU A 107 -32.66 19.54 13.25
C GLU A 107 -31.95 18.26 13.67
N ARG A 108 -31.38 18.28 14.88
CA ARG A 108 -30.85 17.08 15.51
C ARG A 108 -31.96 16.44 16.33
N SER A 109 -32.42 15.26 15.90
CA SER A 109 -33.35 14.49 16.73
C SER A 109 -32.60 13.96 17.92
N ALA A 110 -32.78 14.59 19.08
CA ALA A 110 -32.42 14.01 20.35
C ALA A 110 -33.52 12.98 20.69
N ALA A 111 -33.24 11.71 20.43
CA ALA A 111 -34.03 10.66 21.07
C ALA A 111 -33.87 10.85 22.60
N ARG A 112 -34.98 10.94 23.32
CA ARG A 112 -35.00 10.91 24.77
C ARG A 112 -34.73 9.47 25.25
N GLU A 113 -33.58 8.96 24.94
CA GLU A 113 -33.09 7.69 25.47
C GLU A 113 -31.97 8.00 26.46
N SER A 114 -31.90 7.20 27.50
CA SER A 114 -30.91 7.38 28.58
C SER A 114 -29.49 7.54 28.01
N ASP A 115 -28.60 8.23 28.70
CA ASP A 115 -27.18 8.41 28.32
C ASP A 115 -26.51 7.07 27.92
N ALA A 116 -26.93 5.97 28.56
CA ALA A 116 -26.47 4.63 28.23
C ALA A 116 -26.92 4.13 26.84
N ALA A 117 -28.13 4.45 26.41
CA ALA A 117 -28.61 4.07 25.08
C ALA A 117 -27.92 4.91 23.99
N LEU A 118 -27.65 6.20 24.27
CA LEU A 118 -26.85 7.05 23.40
C LEU A 118 -25.41 6.56 23.27
N ASP A 119 -24.79 6.16 24.39
CA ASP A 119 -23.45 5.61 24.42
C ASP A 119 -23.36 4.29 23.63
N ALA A 120 -24.34 3.40 23.77
CA ALA A 120 -24.42 2.16 23.00
C ALA A 120 -24.58 2.41 21.49
N MET A 121 -25.35 3.43 21.08
CA MET A 121 -25.46 3.81 19.65
C MET A 121 -24.18 4.42 19.09
N LEU A 122 -23.37 5.07 19.92
CA LEU A 122 -22.11 5.70 19.53
C LEU A 122 -20.92 4.71 19.51
N GLU A 123 -21.03 3.60 20.22
CA GLU A 123 -19.95 2.65 20.43
C GLU A 123 -19.33 2.12 19.10
N PRO A 124 -20.11 1.64 18.11
CA PRO A 124 -19.52 1.14 16.86
C PRO A 124 -18.71 2.21 16.12
N TYR A 125 -19.19 3.44 16.16
CA TYR A 125 -18.52 4.57 15.50
C TYR A 125 -17.23 4.97 16.22
N ARG A 126 -17.24 5.02 17.57
CA ARG A 126 -16.04 5.29 18.37
C ARG A 126 -14.99 4.22 18.13
N ALA A 127 -15.38 2.95 18.24
CA ALA A 127 -14.50 1.82 17.99
C ALA A 127 -13.91 1.84 16.56
N PHE A 128 -14.71 2.18 15.54
CA PHE A 128 -14.24 2.35 14.19
C PHE A 128 -13.19 3.47 14.06
N VAL A 129 -13.44 4.63 14.66
CA VAL A 129 -12.50 5.76 14.66
C VAL A 129 -11.20 5.40 15.36
N ASP A 130 -11.29 4.72 16.50
CA ASP A 130 -10.12 4.27 17.27
C ASP A 130 -9.30 3.24 16.47
N GLY A 131 -9.97 2.31 15.78
CA GLY A 131 -9.32 1.35 14.90
C GLY A 131 -8.60 2.03 13.72
N ARG A 132 -9.22 3.00 13.09
CA ARG A 132 -8.59 3.78 12.02
C ARG A 132 -7.40 4.58 12.52
N ALA A 133 -7.53 5.23 13.68
CA ALA A 133 -6.43 5.99 14.29
C ALA A 133 -5.24 5.08 14.65
N ALA A 134 -5.51 3.86 15.13
CA ALA A 134 -4.46 2.89 15.44
C ALA A 134 -3.67 2.47 14.19
N LEU A 135 -4.32 2.33 13.01
CA LEU A 135 -3.61 1.98 11.76
C LEU A 135 -2.68 3.10 11.23
N GLU A 136 -2.72 4.29 11.82
CA GLU A 136 -1.90 5.40 11.37
C GLU A 136 -0.40 5.21 11.62
N THR A 137 -0.03 4.52 12.71
CA THR A 137 1.37 4.30 13.08
C THR A 137 2.00 3.06 12.44
N LEU A 138 1.19 2.11 11.97
CA LEU A 138 1.59 0.86 11.30
C LEU A 138 2.63 0.01 12.08
N ASP A 139 2.74 0.18 13.36
CA ASP A 139 3.48 -0.74 14.23
C ASP A 139 2.63 -1.99 14.57
N ARG A 140 3.27 -3.08 14.99
CA ARG A 140 2.58 -4.35 15.28
C ARG A 140 1.51 -4.22 16.37
N ASP A 141 1.81 -3.45 17.41
CA ASP A 141 0.88 -3.26 18.53
C ASP A 141 -0.32 -2.41 18.09
N ALA A 142 -0.09 -1.41 17.25
CA ALA A 142 -1.14 -0.58 16.68
C ALA A 142 -2.06 -1.39 15.75
N VAL A 143 -1.51 -2.29 14.93
CA VAL A 143 -2.30 -3.19 14.10
C VAL A 143 -3.18 -4.11 14.96
N THR A 144 -2.65 -4.63 16.06
CA THR A 144 -3.44 -5.46 17.02
C THR A 144 -4.57 -4.64 17.63
N ARG A 145 -4.28 -3.43 18.15
CA ARG A 145 -5.32 -2.53 18.68
C ARG A 145 -6.39 -2.17 17.65
N ALA A 146 -5.99 -1.98 16.40
CA ALA A 146 -6.93 -1.71 15.32
C ALA A 146 -7.88 -2.89 15.08
N ARG A 147 -7.36 -4.13 15.05
CA ARG A 147 -8.19 -5.34 14.93
C ARG A 147 -9.20 -5.44 16.05
N ASP A 148 -8.79 -5.22 17.30
CA ASP A 148 -9.68 -5.26 18.47
C ASP A 148 -10.77 -4.20 18.37
N ALA A 149 -10.42 -2.98 17.99
CA ALA A 149 -11.37 -1.88 17.83
C ALA A 149 -12.38 -2.15 16.70
N PHE A 150 -11.95 -2.65 15.54
CA PHE A 150 -12.86 -3.02 14.46
C PHE A 150 -13.74 -4.23 14.84
N ALA A 151 -13.22 -5.20 15.61
CA ALA A 151 -14.01 -6.32 16.13
C ALA A 151 -15.11 -5.82 17.05
N GLN A 152 -14.82 -4.86 17.93
CA GLN A 152 -15.82 -4.21 18.78
C GLN A 152 -16.88 -3.49 17.93
N ALA A 153 -16.48 -2.72 16.91
CA ALA A 153 -17.41 -2.05 16.02
C ALA A 153 -18.35 -3.04 15.31
N LEU A 154 -17.81 -4.16 14.80
CA LEU A 154 -18.56 -5.20 14.13
C LEU A 154 -19.44 -6.04 15.06
N SER A 155 -19.02 -6.22 16.32
CA SER A 155 -19.86 -6.87 17.33
C SER A 155 -21.12 -6.06 17.63
N ALA A 156 -21.01 -4.74 17.65
CA ALA A 156 -22.15 -3.83 17.88
C ALA A 156 -22.97 -3.60 16.60
N GLN A 157 -22.33 -3.59 15.43
CA GLN A 157 -23.00 -3.39 14.13
C GLN A 157 -22.39 -4.31 13.06
N PRO A 158 -22.91 -5.54 12.90
CA PRO A 158 -22.36 -6.53 11.97
C PRO A 158 -22.43 -6.17 10.48
N ASP A 159 -23.26 -5.23 10.08
CA ASP A 159 -23.43 -4.75 8.71
C ASP A 159 -22.69 -3.42 8.43
N TYR A 160 -21.73 -3.05 9.29
CA TYR A 160 -20.97 -1.83 9.14
C TYR A 160 -19.84 -2.00 8.10
N SER A 161 -20.11 -1.66 6.84
CA SER A 161 -19.18 -1.81 5.71
C SER A 161 -17.80 -1.23 5.99
N SER A 162 -17.72 0.01 6.50
CA SER A 162 -16.43 0.66 6.79
C SER A 162 -15.62 -0.06 7.87
N ALA A 163 -16.28 -0.69 8.85
CA ALA A 163 -15.59 -1.49 9.86
C ALA A 163 -15.06 -2.81 9.28
N HIS A 164 -15.79 -3.42 8.34
CA HIS A 164 -15.29 -4.58 7.59
C HIS A 164 -14.06 -4.20 6.75
N ILE A 165 -14.07 -3.07 6.07
CA ILE A 165 -12.93 -2.56 5.29
C ILE A 165 -11.73 -2.29 6.23
N GLY A 166 -11.97 -1.66 7.38
CA GLY A 166 -10.97 -1.41 8.41
C GLY A 166 -10.36 -2.70 8.95
N MET A 167 -11.19 -3.70 9.28
CA MET A 167 -10.74 -5.02 9.73
C MET A 167 -9.91 -5.72 8.66
N ALA A 168 -10.34 -5.69 7.39
CA ALA A 168 -9.57 -6.28 6.30
C ALA A 168 -8.19 -5.64 6.16
N ASN A 169 -8.10 -4.30 6.25
CA ASN A 169 -6.83 -3.59 6.23
C ASN A 169 -5.96 -3.95 7.45
N ALA A 170 -6.50 -4.01 8.64
CA ALA A 170 -5.76 -4.39 9.85
C ALA A 170 -5.24 -5.83 9.75
N CYS A 171 -6.05 -6.76 9.27
CA CYS A 171 -5.66 -8.16 9.11
C CYS A 171 -4.59 -8.35 8.03
N VAL A 172 -4.70 -7.69 6.87
CA VAL A 172 -3.65 -7.79 5.85
C VAL A 172 -2.34 -7.14 6.32
N LEU A 173 -2.39 -6.08 7.12
CA LEU A 173 -1.20 -5.48 7.70
C LEU A 173 -0.56 -6.38 8.79
N ALA A 174 -1.36 -7.14 9.54
CA ALA A 174 -0.84 -8.17 10.46
C ALA A 174 -0.06 -9.25 9.69
N PHE A 175 -0.59 -9.73 8.59
CA PHE A 175 0.14 -10.62 7.68
C PHE A 175 1.42 -9.96 7.15
N GLU A 176 1.34 -8.72 6.63
CA GLU A 176 2.51 -7.98 6.12
C GLU A 176 3.62 -7.83 7.18
N ALA A 177 3.24 -7.60 8.44
CA ALA A 177 4.19 -7.47 9.54
C ALA A 177 4.94 -8.78 9.87
N THR A 178 4.35 -9.91 9.52
CA THR A 178 4.90 -11.25 9.81
C THR A 178 5.35 -12.03 8.58
N ARG A 179 5.07 -11.55 7.37
CA ARG A 179 5.32 -12.30 6.12
C ARG A 179 6.80 -12.69 5.91
N ALA A 180 7.73 -11.99 6.54
CA ALA A 180 9.16 -12.30 6.52
C ALA A 180 9.62 -13.11 7.76
N ASP A 181 8.73 -13.45 8.68
CA ASP A 181 9.01 -14.30 9.83
C ASP A 181 9.01 -15.79 9.41
N GLU A 182 9.49 -16.67 10.27
CA GLU A 182 9.47 -18.13 10.05
C GLU A 182 8.04 -18.67 9.96
N ALA A 183 7.10 -18.05 10.67
CA ALA A 183 5.68 -18.38 10.67
C ALA A 183 4.84 -17.12 10.39
N PRO A 184 4.50 -16.83 9.11
CA PRO A 184 3.59 -15.75 8.76
C PRO A 184 2.18 -15.97 9.30
N ASP A 185 1.49 -14.88 9.66
CA ASP A 185 0.09 -14.92 10.12
C ASP A 185 -0.85 -15.11 8.91
N VAL A 186 -0.88 -16.33 8.36
CA VAL A 186 -1.75 -16.66 7.22
C VAL A 186 -3.23 -16.63 7.60
N ASP A 187 -3.59 -16.88 8.86
CA ASP A 187 -4.96 -16.80 9.34
C ASP A 187 -5.48 -15.35 9.27
N ALA A 188 -4.61 -14.37 9.55
CA ALA A 188 -4.96 -12.97 9.35
C ALA A 188 -5.23 -12.65 7.88
N LEU A 189 -4.48 -13.22 6.94
CA LEU A 189 -4.72 -13.02 5.50
C LEU A 189 -6.05 -13.64 5.05
N GLU A 190 -6.42 -14.81 5.56
CA GLU A 190 -7.72 -15.43 5.30
C GLU A 190 -8.87 -14.58 5.85
N LEU A 191 -8.73 -14.09 7.07
CA LEU A 191 -9.71 -13.21 7.69
C LEU A 191 -9.85 -11.88 6.95
N ALA A 192 -8.73 -11.32 6.47
CA ALA A 192 -8.73 -10.15 5.59
C ALA A 192 -9.57 -10.38 4.33
N GLY A 193 -9.44 -11.56 3.71
CA GLY A 193 -10.22 -11.95 2.54
C GLY A 193 -11.72 -12.02 2.78
N HIS A 194 -12.13 -12.54 3.93
CA HIS A 194 -13.53 -12.56 4.35
C HIS A 194 -14.08 -11.13 4.49
N HIS A 195 -13.44 -10.31 5.30
CA HIS A 195 -13.89 -8.95 5.59
C HIS A 195 -13.84 -8.03 4.38
N ALA A 196 -12.85 -8.16 3.50
CA ALA A 196 -12.77 -7.36 2.28
C ALA A 196 -13.95 -7.66 1.31
N ARG A 197 -14.31 -8.95 1.16
CA ARG A 197 -15.49 -9.34 0.35
C ARG A 197 -16.79 -8.84 0.98
N GLU A 198 -16.91 -8.92 2.29
CA GLU A 198 -18.09 -8.43 3.00
C GLU A 198 -18.23 -6.92 2.89
N GLY A 199 -17.14 -6.16 3.00
CA GLY A 199 -17.13 -4.72 2.75
C GLY A 199 -17.63 -4.36 1.36
N CYS A 200 -17.19 -5.08 0.32
CA CYS A 200 -17.68 -4.89 -1.05
C CYS A 200 -19.15 -5.30 -1.25
N ARG A 201 -19.62 -6.30 -0.51
CA ARG A 201 -21.01 -6.74 -0.55
C ARG A 201 -21.95 -5.71 0.07
N LEU A 202 -21.56 -5.15 1.21
CA LEU A 202 -22.34 -4.16 1.97
C LEU A 202 -22.32 -2.78 1.29
N ASP A 203 -21.20 -2.39 0.69
CA ASP A 203 -21.06 -1.14 -0.06
C ASP A 203 -20.37 -1.38 -1.42
N PRO A 204 -21.13 -1.81 -2.44
CA PRO A 204 -20.57 -2.14 -3.76
C PRO A 204 -20.10 -0.93 -4.57
N VAL A 205 -20.36 0.29 -4.11
CA VAL A 205 -19.92 1.53 -4.76
C VAL A 205 -18.75 2.20 -4.02
N SER A 206 -18.23 1.58 -2.96
CA SER A 206 -17.05 2.06 -2.25
C SER A 206 -15.78 1.71 -3.01
N GLY A 207 -15.06 2.73 -3.53
CA GLY A 207 -13.74 2.55 -4.11
C GLY A 207 -12.73 1.99 -3.10
N GLU A 208 -12.82 2.40 -1.83
CA GLU A 208 -11.97 1.89 -0.74
C GLU A 208 -12.17 0.38 -0.51
N ALA A 209 -13.42 -0.11 -0.52
CA ALA A 209 -13.70 -1.55 -0.38
C ALA A 209 -13.03 -2.37 -1.49
N TRP A 210 -13.21 -1.97 -2.75
CA TRP A 210 -12.61 -2.65 -3.89
C TRP A 210 -11.09 -2.53 -3.91
N SER A 211 -10.54 -1.40 -3.49
CA SER A 211 -9.10 -1.18 -3.37
C SER A 211 -8.47 -2.07 -2.29
N THR A 212 -9.16 -2.22 -1.15
CA THR A 212 -8.74 -3.13 -0.07
C THR A 212 -8.82 -4.59 -0.51
N LEU A 213 -9.92 -4.98 -1.16
CA LEU A 213 -10.08 -6.32 -1.73
C LEU A 213 -8.96 -6.64 -2.72
N ALA A 214 -8.61 -5.71 -3.59
CA ALA A 214 -7.51 -5.88 -4.54
C ALA A 214 -6.18 -6.22 -3.86
N PHE A 215 -5.86 -5.53 -2.77
CA PHE A 215 -4.63 -5.80 -2.01
C PHE A 215 -4.63 -7.19 -1.39
N VAL A 216 -5.73 -7.56 -0.75
CA VAL A 216 -5.87 -8.86 -0.10
C VAL A 216 -5.79 -10.00 -1.14
N LEU A 217 -6.51 -9.89 -2.25
CA LEU A 217 -6.47 -10.88 -3.34
C LEU A 217 -5.06 -11.05 -3.92
N HIS A 218 -4.34 -9.93 -4.09
CA HIS A 218 -2.96 -9.99 -4.56
C HIS A 218 -2.05 -10.77 -3.60
N ARG A 219 -2.20 -10.53 -2.28
CA ARG A 219 -1.44 -11.27 -1.25
C ARG A 219 -1.80 -12.75 -1.16
N ARG A 220 -3.00 -13.11 -1.57
CA ARG A 220 -3.46 -14.50 -1.70
C ARG A 220 -3.03 -15.17 -3.01
N GLY A 221 -2.37 -14.45 -3.92
CA GLY A 221 -1.96 -14.95 -5.24
C GLY A 221 -3.07 -14.92 -6.30
N GLU A 222 -4.24 -14.36 -6.00
CA GLU A 222 -5.41 -14.25 -6.89
C GLU A 222 -5.23 -13.01 -7.81
N ALA A 223 -4.20 -13.04 -8.67
CA ALA A 223 -3.71 -11.85 -9.38
C ALA A 223 -4.76 -11.24 -10.35
N ARG A 224 -5.53 -12.07 -11.07
CA ARG A 224 -6.52 -11.60 -12.05
C ARG A 224 -7.67 -10.87 -11.38
N GLU A 225 -8.18 -11.43 -10.29
CA GLU A 225 -9.24 -10.86 -9.47
C GLU A 225 -8.76 -9.59 -8.78
N ALA A 226 -7.52 -9.56 -8.29
CA ALA A 226 -6.90 -8.39 -7.70
C ALA A 226 -6.85 -7.20 -8.67
N ILE A 227 -6.41 -7.42 -9.91
CA ILE A 227 -6.39 -6.39 -10.95
C ILE A 227 -7.80 -5.90 -11.28
N ALA A 228 -8.76 -6.81 -11.43
CA ALA A 228 -10.15 -6.46 -11.70
C ALA A 228 -10.76 -5.59 -10.59
N ALA A 229 -10.51 -5.96 -9.32
CA ALA A 229 -10.96 -5.18 -8.16
C ALA A 229 -10.31 -3.80 -8.11
N ALA A 230 -8.99 -3.69 -8.38
CA ALA A 230 -8.30 -2.40 -8.41
C ALA A 230 -8.82 -1.49 -9.53
N ARG A 231 -9.08 -2.03 -10.74
CA ARG A 231 -9.70 -1.27 -11.84
C ARG A 231 -11.08 -0.76 -11.46
N LYS A 232 -11.88 -1.58 -10.77
CA LYS A 232 -13.18 -1.16 -10.28
C LYS A 232 -13.08 -0.03 -9.27
N ALA A 233 -12.12 -0.09 -8.32
CA ALA A 233 -11.87 0.99 -7.38
C ALA A 233 -11.56 2.32 -8.09
N VAL A 234 -10.68 2.31 -9.09
CA VAL A 234 -10.33 3.48 -9.90
C VAL A 234 -11.55 4.02 -10.67
N THR A 235 -12.41 3.13 -11.17
CA THR A 235 -13.62 3.54 -11.90
C THR A 235 -14.65 4.23 -10.99
N LEU A 236 -14.75 3.74 -9.75
CA LEU A 236 -15.70 4.28 -8.75
C LEU A 236 -15.25 5.64 -8.20
N ASP A 237 -13.94 5.81 -7.99
CA ASP A 237 -13.38 7.06 -7.45
C ASP A 237 -12.06 7.40 -8.19
N PRO A 238 -12.16 8.03 -9.39
CA PRO A 238 -11.04 8.24 -10.30
C PRO A 238 -10.06 9.34 -9.85
N ASP A 239 -10.35 10.02 -8.77
CA ASP A 239 -9.53 11.12 -8.27
C ASP A 239 -8.85 10.79 -6.94
N ASP A 240 -9.09 9.60 -6.40
CA ASP A 240 -8.33 9.10 -5.24
C ASP A 240 -7.05 8.41 -5.71
N TRP A 241 -5.90 9.03 -5.46
CA TRP A 241 -4.58 8.51 -5.79
C TRP A 241 -4.30 7.13 -5.16
N ARG A 242 -4.94 6.78 -4.04
CA ARG A 242 -4.74 5.50 -3.35
C ARG A 242 -5.22 4.33 -4.18
N HIS A 243 -6.29 4.50 -4.96
CA HIS A 243 -6.80 3.47 -5.86
C HIS A 243 -5.83 3.21 -7.01
N TYR A 244 -5.21 4.27 -7.56
CA TYR A 244 -4.15 4.12 -8.56
C TYR A 244 -2.88 3.51 -7.96
N LEU A 245 -2.52 3.86 -6.71
CA LEU A 245 -1.40 3.23 -6.02
C LEU A 245 -1.65 1.72 -5.87
N ARG A 246 -2.86 1.33 -5.51
CA ARG A 246 -3.25 -0.05 -5.40
C ARG A 246 -3.24 -0.75 -6.76
N LEU A 247 -3.73 -0.09 -7.81
CA LEU A 247 -3.66 -0.60 -9.18
C LEU A 247 -2.19 -0.78 -9.62
N ALA A 248 -1.32 0.19 -9.36
CA ALA A 248 0.11 0.07 -9.63
C ALA A 248 0.75 -1.10 -8.86
N PHE A 249 0.29 -1.36 -7.64
CA PHE A 249 0.78 -2.47 -6.83
C PHE A 249 0.41 -3.84 -7.40
N VAL A 250 -0.85 -4.03 -7.83
CA VAL A 250 -1.36 -5.34 -8.27
C VAL A 250 -1.18 -5.61 -9.76
N SER A 251 -1.03 -4.58 -10.60
CA SER A 251 -0.83 -4.70 -12.04
C SER A 251 0.65 -4.78 -12.42
N TRP A 252 0.92 -4.97 -13.71
CA TRP A 252 2.27 -5.03 -14.24
C TRP A 252 2.39 -4.30 -15.59
N GLY A 253 3.63 -4.05 -16.00
CA GLY A 253 3.96 -3.47 -17.30
C GLY A 253 3.38 -2.06 -17.48
N GLU A 254 2.85 -1.81 -18.67
CA GLU A 254 2.33 -0.48 -19.04
C GLU A 254 1.16 -0.02 -18.14
N GLU A 255 0.34 -0.94 -17.62
CA GLU A 255 -0.75 -0.56 -16.73
C GLU A 255 -0.21 -0.07 -15.36
N ARG A 256 0.80 -0.75 -14.81
CA ARG A 256 1.51 -0.29 -13.60
C ARG A 256 2.10 1.09 -13.82
N LEU A 257 2.80 1.29 -14.94
CA LEU A 257 3.47 2.55 -15.25
C LEU A 257 2.46 3.71 -15.35
N ARG A 258 1.35 3.49 -16.07
CA ARG A 258 0.27 4.50 -16.17
C ARG A 258 -0.37 4.79 -14.82
N ALA A 259 -0.63 3.77 -14.03
CA ALA A 259 -1.20 3.95 -12.68
C ALA A 259 -0.23 4.72 -11.77
N ALA A 260 1.06 4.38 -11.75
CA ALA A 260 2.09 5.09 -10.99
C ALA A 260 2.20 6.57 -11.40
N ARG A 261 2.21 6.87 -12.70
CA ARG A 261 2.21 8.25 -13.21
C ARG A 261 0.95 9.02 -12.82
N ARG A 262 -0.21 8.35 -12.81
CA ARG A 262 -1.44 8.99 -12.34
C ARG A 262 -1.37 9.30 -10.85
N VAL A 263 -0.79 8.41 -10.04
CA VAL A 263 -0.50 8.71 -8.61
C VAL A 263 0.34 9.97 -8.50
N LEU A 264 1.45 10.08 -9.24
CA LEU A 264 2.34 11.25 -9.20
C LEU A 264 1.67 12.54 -9.69
N THR A 265 0.70 12.44 -10.60
CA THR A 265 -0.11 13.59 -11.01
C THR A 265 -1.01 14.08 -9.88
N LEU A 266 -1.61 13.16 -9.12
CA LEU A 266 -2.55 13.48 -8.04
C LEU A 266 -1.83 13.80 -6.73
N TYR A 267 -0.71 13.12 -6.47
CA TYR A 267 0.13 13.28 -5.28
C TYR A 267 1.63 13.18 -5.62
N PRO A 268 2.28 14.27 -6.07
CA PRO A 268 3.63 14.26 -6.61
C PRO A 268 4.75 13.82 -5.67
N ARG A 269 4.51 13.80 -4.35
CA ARG A 269 5.52 13.46 -3.35
C ARG A 269 5.46 12.01 -2.88
N LEU A 270 4.65 11.15 -3.50
CA LEU A 270 4.56 9.76 -3.08
C LEU A 270 5.74 8.95 -3.63
N ALA A 271 6.76 8.76 -2.80
CA ALA A 271 7.99 8.06 -3.15
C ALA A 271 7.73 6.67 -3.76
N LEU A 272 6.79 5.90 -3.20
CA LEU A 272 6.47 4.55 -3.67
C LEU A 272 5.98 4.49 -5.13
N ALA A 273 5.38 5.56 -5.65
CA ALA A 273 4.96 5.59 -7.05
C ALA A 273 6.14 5.59 -8.02
N TYR A 274 7.25 6.24 -7.66
CA TYR A 274 8.50 6.18 -8.41
C TYR A 274 9.10 4.77 -8.41
N TRP A 275 9.01 4.06 -7.29
CA TRP A 275 9.45 2.66 -7.20
C TRP A 275 8.70 1.76 -8.19
N PHE A 276 7.35 1.92 -8.26
CA PHE A 276 6.54 1.15 -9.22
C PHE A 276 6.92 1.45 -10.67
N ALA A 277 7.13 2.71 -11.02
CA ALA A 277 7.57 3.09 -12.36
C ALA A 277 8.96 2.51 -12.68
N ALA A 278 9.91 2.67 -11.77
CA ALA A 278 11.28 2.20 -11.94
C ALA A 278 11.34 0.67 -12.14
N THR A 279 10.55 -0.14 -11.42
CA THR A 279 10.54 -1.61 -11.60
C THR A 279 10.13 -2.02 -13.01
N VAL A 280 9.24 -1.29 -13.66
CA VAL A 280 8.85 -1.55 -15.06
C VAL A 280 10.03 -1.24 -16.01
N PHE A 281 10.71 -0.11 -15.81
CA PHE A 281 11.89 0.23 -16.60
C PHE A 281 13.05 -0.74 -16.39
N VAL A 282 13.25 -1.23 -15.16
CA VAL A 282 14.25 -2.30 -14.87
C VAL A 282 13.92 -3.55 -15.67
N ALA A 283 12.66 -4.01 -15.66
CA ALA A 283 12.26 -5.18 -16.42
C ALA A 283 12.42 -5.00 -17.94
N ARG A 284 12.25 -3.78 -18.43
CA ARG A 284 12.51 -3.39 -19.84
C ARG A 284 14.00 -3.21 -20.16
N GLN A 285 14.89 -3.36 -19.17
CA GLN A 285 16.33 -3.05 -19.23
C GLN A 285 16.63 -1.59 -19.66
N ALA A 286 15.68 -0.69 -19.43
CA ALA A 286 15.82 0.75 -19.63
C ALA A 286 16.37 1.42 -18.36
N PHE A 287 17.62 1.10 -18.00
CA PHE A 287 18.21 1.48 -16.71
C PHE A 287 18.32 2.99 -16.54
N ASP A 288 18.63 3.73 -17.59
CA ASP A 288 18.68 5.21 -17.53
C ASP A 288 17.31 5.79 -17.16
N ALA A 289 16.25 5.28 -17.78
CA ALA A 289 14.88 5.69 -17.44
C ALA A 289 14.48 5.26 -16.00
N ALA A 290 14.95 4.11 -15.54
CA ALA A 290 14.76 3.71 -14.14
C ALA A 290 15.45 4.68 -13.18
N LEU A 291 16.69 5.10 -13.48
CA LEU A 291 17.43 6.08 -12.66
C LEU A 291 16.78 7.48 -12.69
N GLU A 292 16.18 7.88 -13.83
CA GLU A 292 15.41 9.13 -13.92
C GLU A 292 14.20 9.13 -12.95
N GLU A 293 13.52 8.01 -12.79
CA GLU A 293 12.43 7.87 -11.82
C GLU A 293 12.96 7.74 -10.37
N LEU A 294 14.07 7.03 -10.16
CA LEU A 294 14.61 6.75 -8.83
C LEU A 294 15.19 7.98 -8.12
N ARG A 295 15.87 8.88 -8.85
CA ARG A 295 16.43 10.10 -8.25
C ARG A 295 15.39 10.94 -7.51
N PRO A 296 14.26 11.38 -8.13
CA PRO A 296 13.22 12.09 -7.40
C PRO A 296 12.51 11.21 -6.37
N GLY A 297 12.44 9.89 -6.58
CA GLY A 297 11.91 8.93 -5.63
C GLY A 297 12.70 8.88 -4.33
N CYS A 298 14.04 8.74 -4.40
CA CYS A 298 14.95 8.78 -3.24
C CYS A 298 14.85 10.12 -2.50
N ALA A 299 14.86 11.25 -3.23
CA ALA A 299 14.68 12.56 -2.62
C ALA A 299 13.32 12.70 -1.89
N SER A 300 12.26 12.08 -2.41
CA SER A 300 10.96 12.05 -1.76
C SER A 300 10.96 11.14 -0.53
N GLN A 301 11.64 10.00 -0.57
CA GLN A 301 11.86 9.11 0.58
C GLN A 301 12.58 9.85 1.70
N ASP A 302 13.68 10.54 1.41
CA ASP A 302 14.45 11.34 2.38
C ASP A 302 13.65 12.50 2.99
N ALA A 303 12.82 13.15 2.16
CA ALA A 303 11.97 14.24 2.63
C ALA A 303 10.87 13.72 3.58
N GLN A 304 10.29 12.55 3.30
CA GLN A 304 9.28 11.91 4.16
C GLN A 304 9.89 11.50 5.51
N ARG A 305 11.11 11.02 5.53
CA ARG A 305 11.83 10.67 6.77
C ARG A 305 11.94 11.84 7.76
N LYS A 306 12.10 13.05 7.25
CA LYS A 306 12.22 14.27 8.05
C LYS A 306 10.89 14.80 8.58
N GLN A 307 9.79 14.30 8.05
CA GLN A 307 8.44 14.66 8.48
C GLN A 307 7.93 13.50 9.32
N SER A 308 7.45 13.76 10.54
CA SER A 308 6.77 12.76 11.39
C SER A 308 5.48 12.31 10.70
N GLY A 309 5.59 11.51 9.67
CA GLY A 309 4.51 11.07 8.81
C GLY A 309 4.28 9.58 8.93
N ARG A 310 3.05 9.17 8.67
CA ARG A 310 2.50 7.83 8.87
C ARG A 310 3.12 6.74 8.01
N PHE A 311 3.69 7.07 6.89
CA PHE A 311 4.17 6.13 5.89
C PHE A 311 5.46 6.67 5.27
N ASN A 312 6.58 6.38 5.89
CA ASN A 312 7.83 6.64 5.21
C ASN A 312 8.05 5.52 4.18
N ALA A 313 8.21 5.88 2.93
CA ALA A 313 8.59 4.91 1.91
C ALA A 313 10.00 4.39 2.21
N VAL A 314 10.22 3.13 1.90
CA VAL A 314 11.51 2.45 1.94
C VAL A 314 11.71 1.68 0.65
N GLY A 315 12.94 1.31 0.34
CA GLY A 315 13.26 0.48 -0.81
C GLY A 315 13.64 1.23 -2.09
N LEU A 316 13.59 2.57 -2.12
CA LEU A 316 14.00 3.32 -3.31
C LEU A 316 15.51 3.40 -3.44
N HIS A 317 16.23 3.68 -2.36
CA HIS A 317 17.69 3.61 -2.34
C HIS A 317 18.21 2.20 -2.62
N LEU A 318 17.52 1.17 -2.10
CA LEU A 318 17.83 -0.22 -2.44
C LEU A 318 17.74 -0.45 -3.95
N LEU A 319 16.61 -0.09 -4.58
CA LEU A 319 16.42 -0.29 -6.02
C LEU A 319 17.40 0.55 -6.84
N HIS A 320 17.69 1.78 -6.41
CA HIS A 320 18.69 2.65 -7.04
C HIS A 320 20.08 1.99 -7.00
N GLY A 321 20.50 1.50 -5.84
CA GLY A 321 21.75 0.77 -5.68
C GLY A 321 21.83 -0.50 -6.56
N LEU A 322 20.74 -1.27 -6.65
CA LEU A 322 20.69 -2.45 -7.53
C LEU A 322 20.85 -2.08 -9.01
N VAL A 323 20.21 -1.00 -9.46
CA VAL A 323 20.35 -0.54 -10.86
C VAL A 323 21.76 -0.06 -11.14
N LEU A 324 22.38 0.70 -10.23
CA LEU A 324 23.78 1.13 -10.36
C LEU A 324 24.75 -0.07 -10.40
N ALA A 325 24.55 -1.05 -9.53
CA ALA A 325 25.35 -2.27 -9.50
C ALA A 325 25.22 -3.10 -10.81
N ALA A 326 24.04 -3.06 -11.43
CA ALA A 326 23.83 -3.69 -12.74
C ALA A 326 24.53 -2.94 -13.89
N GLN A 327 24.90 -1.68 -13.69
CA GLN A 327 25.68 -0.87 -14.64
C GLN A 327 27.18 -0.82 -14.28
N ASP A 328 27.65 -1.70 -13.39
CA ASP A 328 29.01 -1.75 -12.86
C ASP A 328 29.47 -0.44 -12.16
N ALA A 329 28.52 0.38 -11.70
CA ALA A 329 28.74 1.61 -10.93
C ALA A 329 28.73 1.29 -9.41
N ASP A 330 29.59 0.41 -8.99
CA ASP A 330 29.55 -0.19 -7.65
C ASP A 330 29.76 0.81 -6.51
N ASP A 331 30.61 1.82 -6.65
CA ASP A 331 30.79 2.84 -5.61
C ASP A 331 29.47 3.57 -5.33
N GLY A 332 28.79 4.02 -6.38
CA GLY A 332 27.46 4.64 -6.23
C GLY A 332 26.40 3.67 -5.69
N ALA A 333 26.48 2.40 -6.09
CA ALA A 333 25.59 1.36 -5.55
C ALA A 333 25.76 1.17 -4.04
N LEU A 334 27.00 1.13 -3.57
CA LEU A 334 27.31 0.99 -2.14
C LEU A 334 26.81 2.19 -1.32
N ASP A 335 26.94 3.41 -1.85
CA ASP A 335 26.45 4.63 -1.21
C ASP A 335 24.91 4.62 -1.08
N GLU A 336 24.20 4.22 -2.14
CA GLU A 336 22.74 4.11 -2.12
C GLU A 336 22.27 3.01 -1.16
N LEU A 337 22.92 1.86 -1.15
CA LEU A 337 22.60 0.78 -0.21
C LEU A 337 22.85 1.20 1.25
N ALA A 338 23.91 1.96 1.52
CA ALA A 338 24.17 2.52 2.86
C ALA A 338 23.07 3.53 3.25
N SER A 339 22.57 4.32 2.30
CA SER A 339 21.45 5.24 2.52
C SER A 339 20.17 4.50 2.89
N GLU A 340 19.85 3.37 2.23
CA GLU A 340 18.70 2.53 2.60
C GLU A 340 18.81 1.99 4.03
N LEU A 341 20.00 1.54 4.44
CA LEU A 341 20.22 0.99 5.79
C LEU A 341 19.99 2.02 6.90
N ALA A 342 20.08 3.31 6.62
CA ALA A 342 19.80 4.36 7.59
C ALA A 342 18.32 4.43 8.02
N PHE A 343 17.40 3.80 7.26
CA PHE A 343 15.96 3.73 7.60
C PHE A 343 15.61 2.63 8.60
N GLU A 344 16.52 1.72 8.93
CA GLU A 344 16.26 0.58 9.82
C GLU A 344 15.79 0.97 11.23
N GLN A 345 16.28 2.09 11.76
CA GLN A 345 16.02 2.54 13.13
C GLN A 345 14.59 3.09 13.33
N GLU A 346 13.81 3.20 12.28
CA GLU A 346 12.51 3.87 12.31
C GLU A 346 11.32 2.94 12.58
N GLY A 347 11.55 1.62 12.75
CA GLY A 347 10.52 0.65 13.15
C GLY A 347 9.39 0.44 12.13
N GLN A 348 9.60 0.83 10.87
CA GLN A 348 8.58 0.76 9.84
C GLN A 348 8.32 -0.65 9.34
N LEU A 349 7.07 -0.89 8.90
CA LEU A 349 6.57 -2.20 8.49
C LEU A 349 7.48 -2.93 7.48
N TYR A 350 8.04 -2.23 6.49
CA TYR A 350 8.87 -2.83 5.43
C TYR A 350 10.37 -2.56 5.59
N ALA A 351 10.79 -1.72 6.55
CA ALA A 351 12.19 -1.32 6.70
C ALA A 351 13.10 -2.51 6.97
N ARG A 352 12.68 -3.45 7.81
CA ARG A 352 13.43 -4.66 8.13
C ARG A 352 13.77 -5.48 6.88
N GLU A 353 12.80 -5.66 5.98
CA GLU A 353 12.98 -6.44 4.75
C GLU A 353 13.82 -5.68 3.73
N CYS A 354 13.59 -4.37 3.56
CA CYS A 354 14.41 -3.55 2.67
C CYS A 354 15.86 -3.51 3.15
N CYS A 355 16.11 -3.39 4.45
CA CYS A 355 17.46 -3.46 5.01
C CYS A 355 18.08 -4.85 4.86
N ALA A 356 17.31 -5.93 5.02
CA ALA A 356 17.80 -7.28 4.74
C ALA A 356 18.23 -7.44 3.28
N ASN A 357 17.43 -6.94 2.34
CA ASN A 357 17.78 -6.93 0.92
C ASN A 357 18.99 -6.03 0.62
N ALA A 358 19.13 -4.87 1.28
CA ALA A 358 20.30 -4.01 1.12
C ALA A 358 21.57 -4.69 1.61
N TRP A 359 21.53 -5.34 2.78
CA TRP A 359 22.65 -6.16 3.27
C TRP A 359 22.97 -7.33 2.34
N TYR A 360 21.96 -7.99 1.79
CA TYR A 360 22.15 -9.01 0.77
C TYR A 360 22.88 -8.45 -0.45
N ALA A 361 22.41 -7.33 -0.99
CA ALA A 361 23.03 -6.70 -2.17
C ALA A 361 24.48 -6.28 -1.90
N LEU A 362 24.77 -5.68 -0.76
CA LEU A 362 26.13 -5.39 -0.30
C LEU A 362 27.01 -6.64 -0.30
N GLY A 363 26.53 -7.73 0.30
CA GLY A 363 27.24 -9.00 0.34
C GLY A 363 27.51 -9.56 -1.06
N ALA A 364 26.54 -9.47 -1.96
CA ALA A 364 26.67 -9.97 -3.33
C ALA A 364 27.68 -9.13 -4.17
N ILE A 365 27.69 -7.81 -4.02
CA ILE A 365 28.68 -6.92 -4.65
C ILE A 365 30.09 -7.23 -4.09
N ARG A 366 30.24 -7.35 -2.76
CA ARG A 366 31.52 -7.70 -2.13
C ARG A 366 32.04 -9.08 -2.59
N LEU A 367 31.14 -10.07 -2.74
CA LEU A 367 31.49 -11.39 -3.25
C LEU A 367 31.98 -11.34 -4.69
N ARG A 368 31.35 -10.53 -5.55
CA ARG A 368 31.78 -10.31 -6.94
C ARG A 368 33.20 -9.76 -7.03
N HIS A 369 33.61 -8.90 -6.09
CA HIS A 369 34.98 -8.37 -5.98
C HIS A 369 35.96 -9.28 -5.25
N GLY A 370 35.55 -10.46 -4.81
CA GLY A 370 36.40 -11.42 -4.12
C GLY A 370 36.61 -11.13 -2.63
N HIS A 371 35.91 -10.16 -2.06
CA HIS A 371 35.98 -9.80 -0.63
C HIS A 371 35.09 -10.74 0.20
N ARG A 372 35.51 -12.02 0.31
CA ARG A 372 34.70 -13.12 0.88
C ARG A 372 34.26 -12.88 2.32
N ASP A 373 35.16 -12.38 3.17
CA ASP A 373 34.87 -12.17 4.60
C ASP A 373 33.85 -11.04 4.80
N GLU A 374 33.98 -9.93 4.05
CA GLU A 374 33.03 -8.84 4.09
C GLU A 374 31.67 -9.28 3.51
N ALA A 375 31.67 -10.09 2.46
CA ALA A 375 30.46 -10.66 1.90
C ALA A 375 29.74 -11.57 2.91
N ALA A 376 30.47 -12.44 3.59
CA ALA A 376 29.92 -13.30 4.63
C ALA A 376 29.29 -12.48 5.78
N ALA A 377 29.98 -11.43 6.24
CA ALA A 377 29.47 -10.54 7.27
C ALA A 377 28.17 -9.86 6.83
N ALA A 378 28.10 -9.36 5.60
CA ALA A 378 26.91 -8.71 5.06
C ALA A 378 25.73 -9.70 4.91
N PHE A 379 25.96 -10.92 4.43
CA PHE A 379 24.93 -11.95 4.38
C PHE A 379 24.42 -12.34 5.78
N HIS A 380 25.28 -12.38 6.78
CA HIS A 380 24.85 -12.59 8.16
C HIS A 380 23.99 -11.43 8.68
N GLU A 381 24.32 -10.20 8.36
CA GLU A 381 23.48 -9.05 8.70
C GLU A 381 22.09 -9.11 8.04
N SER A 382 22.01 -9.55 6.77
CA SER A 382 20.74 -9.84 6.10
C SER A 382 19.92 -10.90 6.85
N LEU A 383 20.56 -12.02 7.21
CA LEU A 383 19.91 -13.15 7.91
C LEU A 383 19.50 -12.84 9.35
N LYS A 384 20.18 -11.92 10.04
CA LYS A 384 19.73 -11.44 11.36
C LYS A 384 18.36 -10.76 11.26
N ARG A 385 18.05 -10.09 10.15
CA ARG A 385 16.80 -9.37 9.92
C ARG A 385 15.72 -10.29 9.39
N VAL A 386 16.08 -11.12 8.43
CA VAL A 386 15.18 -12.10 7.80
C VAL A 386 15.90 -13.46 7.78
N PRO A 387 15.71 -14.32 8.81
CA PRO A 387 16.45 -15.57 8.98
C PRO A 387 16.37 -16.53 7.80
N GLY A 388 15.25 -16.51 7.07
CA GLY A 388 15.03 -17.33 5.88
C GLY A 388 15.37 -16.62 4.56
N HIS A 389 16.10 -15.50 4.54
CA HIS A 389 16.37 -14.73 3.31
C HIS A 389 17.07 -15.61 2.25
N PRO A 390 16.36 -15.99 1.15
CA PRO A 390 16.81 -17.11 0.32
C PRO A 390 18.09 -16.79 -0.45
N LEU A 391 18.23 -15.59 -0.99
CA LEU A 391 19.42 -15.18 -1.75
C LEU A 391 20.62 -14.95 -0.83
N ALA A 392 20.44 -14.45 0.41
CA ALA A 392 21.52 -14.33 1.37
C ALA A 392 22.04 -15.71 1.81
N LEU A 393 21.17 -16.71 1.97
CA LEU A 393 21.58 -18.10 2.23
C LEU A 393 22.38 -18.68 1.07
N VAL A 394 21.98 -18.40 -0.18
CA VAL A 394 22.74 -18.81 -1.37
C VAL A 394 24.13 -18.17 -1.38
N GLY A 395 24.20 -16.85 -1.16
CA GLY A 395 25.48 -16.13 -1.10
C GLY A 395 26.38 -16.64 0.02
N LEU A 396 25.83 -16.85 1.23
CA LEU A 396 26.59 -17.36 2.37
C LEU A 396 27.15 -18.75 2.12
N ARG A 397 26.42 -19.67 1.47
CA ARG A 397 26.92 -20.98 1.07
C ARG A 397 28.07 -20.92 0.07
N ALA A 398 28.09 -19.90 -0.79
CA ALA A 398 29.15 -19.69 -1.77
C ALA A 398 30.45 -19.18 -1.12
N VAL A 399 30.38 -18.50 0.02
CA VAL A 399 31.56 -18.00 0.75
C VAL A 399 32.05 -18.97 1.83
N ALA A 400 31.21 -19.87 2.34
CA ALA A 400 31.59 -20.85 3.37
C ALA A 400 32.49 -21.92 2.77
N SER A 401 33.65 -22.12 3.39
CA SER A 401 34.63 -23.15 2.95
C SER A 401 34.32 -24.55 3.51
N ASP A 402 33.71 -24.68 4.71
CA ASP A 402 33.60 -25.95 5.44
C ASP A 402 32.33 -26.19 6.27
N ALA A 403 31.41 -25.27 6.38
CA ALA A 403 30.18 -25.48 7.15
C ALA A 403 28.96 -25.02 6.33
N SER A 404 28.11 -25.97 5.94
CA SER A 404 26.78 -25.61 5.37
C SER A 404 26.01 -24.81 6.40
N PRO A 405 25.63 -23.55 6.10
CA PRO A 405 24.77 -22.80 7.00
C PRO A 405 23.48 -23.57 7.22
N SER A 406 23.10 -23.73 8.49
CA SER A 406 21.83 -24.34 8.88
C SER A 406 20.70 -23.37 8.52
N GLY A 407 19.97 -23.67 7.47
CA GLY A 407 18.82 -22.93 7.04
C GLY A 407 18.31 -23.47 5.69
N THR A 408 17.03 -23.76 5.61
CA THR A 408 16.37 -24.07 4.35
C THR A 408 15.87 -22.77 3.76
N PRO A 409 16.21 -22.45 2.48
CA PRO A 409 15.61 -21.28 1.82
C PRO A 409 14.09 -21.41 1.86
N ARG A 410 13.39 -20.34 2.17
CA ARG A 410 11.93 -20.31 2.07
C ARG A 410 11.53 -20.63 0.63
N GLN A 411 10.60 -21.57 0.49
CA GLN A 411 10.05 -21.97 -0.81
C GLN A 411 8.65 -21.33 -1.06
N ASP A 412 8.22 -20.40 -0.20
CA ASP A 412 6.87 -19.83 -0.20
C ASP A 412 6.70 -18.66 -1.19
N GLY A 413 7.64 -18.47 -2.11
CA GLY A 413 7.55 -17.49 -3.20
C GLY A 413 6.76 -18.03 -4.40
N ASN A 414 6.37 -17.13 -5.31
CA ASN A 414 5.88 -17.56 -6.62
C ASN A 414 6.99 -18.34 -7.38
N ALA A 415 6.59 -19.06 -8.43
CA ALA A 415 7.51 -19.92 -9.18
C ALA A 415 8.73 -19.16 -9.74
N VAL A 416 8.58 -17.87 -10.06
CA VAL A 416 9.69 -17.04 -10.56
C VAL A 416 10.69 -16.72 -9.45
N ASP A 417 10.23 -16.37 -8.25
CA ASP A 417 11.13 -16.08 -7.14
C ASP A 417 11.95 -17.33 -6.75
N VAL A 418 11.33 -18.49 -6.74
CA VAL A 418 12.02 -19.77 -6.54
C VAL A 418 13.04 -20.03 -7.64
N ALA A 419 12.70 -19.73 -8.90
CA ALA A 419 13.62 -19.88 -10.03
C ALA A 419 14.81 -18.93 -9.92
N VAL A 420 14.63 -17.68 -9.50
CA VAL A 420 15.70 -16.70 -9.27
C VAL A 420 16.69 -17.21 -8.23
N VAL A 421 16.22 -17.74 -7.09
CA VAL A 421 17.09 -18.30 -6.05
C VAL A 421 17.92 -19.49 -6.58
N ARG A 422 17.30 -20.40 -7.34
CA ARG A 422 18.00 -21.53 -7.96
C ARG A 422 18.97 -21.07 -9.03
N ALA A 423 18.59 -20.04 -9.81
CA ALA A 423 19.44 -19.45 -10.84
C ALA A 423 20.69 -18.79 -10.21
N ALA A 424 20.53 -18.04 -9.11
CA ALA A 424 21.64 -17.45 -8.38
C ALA A 424 22.65 -18.55 -7.91
N ALA A 425 22.14 -19.67 -7.39
CA ALA A 425 22.97 -20.79 -7.00
C ALA A 425 23.72 -21.46 -8.17
N ARG A 426 23.15 -21.43 -9.40
CA ARG A 426 23.83 -21.90 -10.63
C ARG A 426 24.85 -20.89 -11.13
N ALA A 427 24.49 -19.62 -11.20
CA ALA A 427 25.37 -18.54 -11.65
C ALA A 427 26.66 -18.49 -10.82
N LEU A 428 26.57 -18.64 -9.50
CA LEU A 428 27.73 -18.71 -8.61
C LEU A 428 28.65 -19.91 -8.88
N ARG A 429 28.19 -20.96 -9.55
CA ARG A 429 28.99 -22.08 -10.03
C ARG A 429 29.46 -21.92 -11.50
N GLY A 430 29.21 -20.78 -12.13
CA GLY A 430 29.54 -20.51 -13.52
C GLY A 430 28.52 -21.03 -14.54
N ASP A 431 27.43 -21.66 -14.10
CA ASP A 431 26.37 -22.17 -14.98
C ASP A 431 25.33 -21.06 -15.29
N HIS A 432 25.76 -20.02 -16.00
CA HIS A 432 24.88 -18.91 -16.38
C HIS A 432 23.80 -19.34 -17.39
N ALA A 433 24.10 -20.31 -18.27
CA ALA A 433 23.14 -20.82 -19.24
C ALA A 433 21.97 -21.55 -18.53
N GLY A 434 22.27 -22.45 -17.62
CA GLY A 434 21.24 -23.13 -16.83
C GLY A 434 20.51 -22.19 -15.87
N ALA A 435 21.14 -21.12 -15.39
CA ALA A 435 20.50 -20.07 -14.61
C ALA A 435 19.48 -19.28 -15.46
N ALA A 436 19.87 -18.85 -16.65
CA ALA A 436 19.00 -18.12 -17.57
C ALA A 436 17.79 -18.96 -18.00
N GLN A 437 18.01 -20.24 -18.34
CA GLN A 437 16.94 -21.17 -18.71
C GLN A 437 15.90 -21.32 -17.59
N LEU A 438 16.31 -21.51 -16.34
CA LEU A 438 15.39 -21.60 -15.19
C LEU A 438 14.49 -20.37 -15.08
N CYS A 439 15.06 -19.17 -15.23
CA CYS A 439 14.29 -17.94 -15.18
C CYS A 439 13.35 -17.80 -16.39
N ALA A 440 13.80 -18.14 -17.60
CA ALA A 440 12.99 -18.09 -18.81
C ALA A 440 11.77 -19.03 -18.71
N GLU A 441 11.97 -20.27 -18.30
CA GLU A 441 10.90 -21.25 -18.11
C GLU A 441 9.87 -20.76 -17.07
N ALA A 442 10.33 -20.26 -15.93
CA ALA A 442 9.46 -19.75 -14.88
C ALA A 442 8.66 -18.50 -15.34
N LEU A 443 9.30 -17.57 -16.04
CA LEU A 443 8.65 -16.37 -16.57
C LEU A 443 7.61 -16.68 -17.63
N THR A 444 7.86 -17.69 -18.49
CA THR A 444 6.93 -18.09 -19.56
C THR A 444 5.62 -18.62 -18.99
N HIS A 445 5.66 -19.29 -17.84
CA HIS A 445 4.47 -19.90 -17.21
C HIS A 445 3.92 -19.06 -16.03
N ALA A 446 4.54 -17.92 -15.72
CA ALA A 446 4.12 -17.11 -14.59
C ALA A 446 2.78 -16.42 -14.84
N GLU A 447 1.94 -16.40 -13.82
CA GLU A 447 0.72 -15.61 -13.77
C GLU A 447 0.99 -14.11 -14.05
N PRO A 448 -0.03 -13.34 -14.50
CA PRO A 448 0.12 -11.89 -14.61
C PRO A 448 0.56 -11.26 -13.30
N GLY A 449 1.54 -10.37 -13.34
CA GLY A 449 2.03 -9.67 -12.15
C GLY A 449 3.51 -9.29 -12.24
N ALA A 450 4.03 -8.75 -11.15
CA ALA A 450 5.36 -8.14 -11.05
C ALA A 450 6.53 -9.14 -10.93
N ALA A 451 6.32 -10.41 -11.20
CA ALA A 451 7.33 -11.44 -11.04
C ALA A 451 8.54 -11.22 -11.96
N GLY A 452 9.74 -11.34 -11.40
CA GLY A 452 10.99 -11.39 -12.16
C GLY A 452 11.65 -10.05 -12.45
N TRP A 453 11.09 -8.91 -12.04
CA TRP A 453 11.72 -7.60 -12.28
C TRP A 453 13.14 -7.51 -11.69
N ILE A 454 13.46 -8.29 -10.66
CA ILE A 454 14.78 -8.33 -10.02
C ILE A 454 15.86 -8.96 -10.92
N VAL A 455 15.50 -9.85 -11.85
CA VAL A 455 16.46 -10.62 -12.67
C VAL A 455 17.54 -9.77 -13.33
N PRO A 456 17.24 -8.64 -13.99
CA PRO A 456 18.27 -7.85 -14.67
C PRO A 456 19.23 -7.14 -13.71
N VAL A 457 18.86 -6.96 -12.45
CA VAL A 457 19.60 -6.14 -11.47
C VAL A 457 20.08 -6.91 -10.26
N ASP A 458 19.80 -8.23 -10.16
CA ASP A 458 20.29 -9.04 -9.05
C ASP A 458 21.82 -9.23 -9.14
N PRO A 459 22.59 -8.84 -8.09
CA PRO A 459 24.04 -8.85 -8.15
C PRO A 459 24.65 -10.26 -8.20
N LEU A 460 23.98 -11.31 -7.70
CA LEU A 460 24.45 -12.69 -7.79
C LEU A 460 24.25 -13.29 -9.20
N LEU A 461 23.23 -12.85 -9.91
CA LEU A 461 23.00 -13.27 -11.30
C LEU A 461 23.96 -12.60 -12.27
N HIS A 462 24.35 -11.36 -11.99
CA HIS A 462 25.27 -10.54 -12.78
C HIS A 462 24.97 -10.61 -14.29
N VAL A 463 23.69 -10.44 -14.62
CA VAL A 463 23.12 -10.64 -15.96
C VAL A 463 23.81 -9.78 -17.02
N VAL A 464 24.22 -8.55 -16.64
CA VAL A 464 24.84 -7.58 -17.57
C VAL A 464 26.18 -8.08 -18.11
N ALA A 465 26.97 -8.81 -17.31
CA ALA A 465 28.22 -9.40 -17.74
C ALA A 465 28.03 -10.61 -18.69
N HIS A 466 26.83 -11.16 -18.78
CA HIS A 466 26.51 -12.37 -19.54
C HIS A 466 25.29 -12.18 -20.45
N ARG A 467 25.11 -10.97 -21.02
CA ARG A 467 23.89 -10.55 -21.76
C ARG A 467 23.47 -11.52 -22.86
N ASP A 468 24.42 -12.06 -23.59
CA ASP A 468 24.13 -13.00 -24.69
C ASP A 468 23.43 -14.27 -24.17
N VAL A 469 23.88 -14.78 -23.04
CA VAL A 469 23.33 -15.97 -22.40
C VAL A 469 21.92 -15.72 -21.83
N TRP A 470 21.67 -14.51 -21.37
CA TRP A 470 20.40 -14.07 -20.79
C TRP A 470 19.41 -13.45 -21.81
N ALA A 471 19.77 -13.39 -23.09
CA ALA A 471 19.03 -12.65 -24.11
C ALA A 471 17.54 -13.08 -24.21
N GLU A 472 17.27 -14.38 -24.20
CA GLU A 472 15.91 -14.93 -24.22
C GLU A 472 15.12 -14.54 -22.97
N THR A 473 15.69 -14.76 -21.78
CA THR A 473 15.06 -14.40 -20.50
C THR A 473 14.72 -12.91 -20.43
N LEU A 474 15.66 -12.06 -20.87
CA LEU A 474 15.47 -10.62 -20.91
C LEU A 474 14.41 -10.18 -21.93
N SER A 475 14.30 -10.91 -23.07
CA SER A 475 13.22 -10.66 -24.04
C SER A 475 11.86 -10.98 -23.44
N ILE A 476 11.70 -12.17 -22.84
CA ILE A 476 10.46 -12.58 -22.19
C ILE A 476 10.05 -11.55 -21.11
N LEU A 477 11.02 -11.12 -20.29
CA LEU A 477 10.74 -10.14 -19.22
C LEU A 477 10.29 -8.79 -19.78
N ARG A 478 10.91 -8.31 -20.88
CA ARG A 478 10.53 -7.08 -21.58
C ARG A 478 9.14 -7.16 -22.18
N ASP A 479 8.82 -8.28 -22.83
CA ASP A 479 7.51 -8.50 -23.42
C ASP A 479 6.40 -8.53 -22.36
N ARG A 480 6.68 -9.13 -21.21
CA ARG A 480 5.78 -9.12 -20.05
C ARG A 480 5.61 -7.73 -19.41
N ALA A 481 6.59 -6.85 -19.57
CA ALA A 481 6.58 -5.49 -19.03
C ALA A 481 6.05 -4.43 -20.02
N SER A 482 5.70 -4.84 -21.24
CA SER A 482 5.20 -3.97 -22.31
C SER A 482 3.75 -3.53 -22.12
#